data_e806f83129b983400e3efb145de904ec
#
_entry.id   e806f83129b983400e3efb145de904ec
#
_cell.length_a   1.000
_cell.length_b   1.000
_cell.length_c   1.000
_cell.angle_alpha   90.00
_cell.angle_beta   90.00
_cell.angle_gamma   90.00
#
_symmetry.space_group_name_H-M   'P 1'
#
loop_
_entity.id
_entity.type
_entity.pdbx_description
1 polymer ?
#
loop_
_entity_poly.entity_id
_entity_poly.type
_entity_poly.pdbx_seq_one_letter_code
_entity_poly.pdbx_strand_id
1 'polypeptide(L)'
;LGKIGIATVIIQIILAYVIDFKIIYFMIIVWFYMFLMAKEFFIKEWLTKRILIYALSHVVIMIFITLVIVNAAQYIVLGEAENIFKFVALQWYRHNIDIALIPLFTLNYLNGIVLEIGRKTRRADEEEHGVQTYSKLWGKKKAAVILSLLFAVEYFLVILGLSYTYEKYFLFSGLVLLIILIISIYFMIKFLKKDLSGKIVESVSGLWIVFSSMGLGLLPYFVFSLIK
;
A
#
# COMPACT_ATOMS: atom_id res chain seq x y z
N LEU A 1 24.66 -6.48 -8.04
CA LEU A 1 23.26 -6.74 -7.58
C LEU A 1 23.20 -7.87 -6.54
N GLY A 2 23.80 -9.06 -6.77
CA GLY A 2 23.75 -10.20 -5.83
C GLY A 2 24.31 -9.89 -4.44
N LYS A 3 25.46 -9.19 -4.36
CA LYS A 3 26.08 -8.81 -3.08
C LYS A 3 25.20 -7.88 -2.25
N ILE A 4 24.51 -6.93 -2.89
CA ILE A 4 23.57 -6.02 -2.22
C ILE A 4 22.38 -6.81 -1.69
N GLY A 5 21.82 -7.71 -2.49
CA GLY A 5 20.71 -8.57 -2.06
C GLY A 5 21.05 -9.42 -0.83
N ILE A 6 22.23 -10.06 -0.82
CA ILE A 6 22.69 -10.85 0.32
C ILE A 6 22.87 -9.97 1.56
N ALA A 7 23.50 -8.79 1.42
CA ALA A 7 23.67 -7.86 2.53
C ALA A 7 22.31 -7.41 3.10
N THR A 8 21.33 -7.12 2.25
CA THR A 8 19.98 -6.75 2.68
C THR A 8 19.32 -7.87 3.48
N VAL A 9 19.40 -9.12 3.03
CA VAL A 9 18.84 -10.28 3.77
C VAL A 9 19.50 -10.43 5.13
N ILE A 10 20.84 -10.32 5.21
CA ILE A 10 21.56 -10.40 6.48
C ILE A 10 21.11 -9.31 7.45
N ILE A 11 20.99 -8.05 6.98
CA ILE A 11 20.52 -6.93 7.81
C ILE A 11 19.09 -7.20 8.30
N GLN A 12 18.22 -7.69 7.45
CA GLN A 12 16.84 -8.03 7.83
C GLN A 12 16.80 -9.12 8.91
N ILE A 13 17.64 -10.17 8.80
CA ILE A 13 17.73 -11.24 9.81
C ILE A 13 18.21 -10.66 11.15
N ILE A 14 19.25 -9.82 11.14
CA ILE A 14 19.77 -9.18 12.36
C ILE A 14 18.68 -8.32 13.01
N LEU A 15 17.99 -7.47 12.25
CA LEU A 15 16.93 -6.63 12.78
C LEU A 15 15.75 -7.45 13.34
N ALA A 16 15.35 -8.51 12.63
CA ALA A 16 14.30 -9.40 13.10
C ALA A 16 14.71 -10.07 14.43
N TYR A 17 15.95 -10.56 14.53
CA TYR A 17 16.47 -11.19 15.75
C TYR A 17 16.52 -10.22 16.94
N VAL A 18 16.87 -8.96 16.69
CA VAL A 18 16.92 -7.90 17.74
C VAL A 18 15.51 -7.58 18.26
N ILE A 19 14.48 -7.61 17.42
CA ILE A 19 13.09 -7.32 17.82
C ILE A 19 12.48 -8.57 18.49
N ASP A 20 12.36 -9.64 17.78
CA ASP A 20 11.98 -10.99 18.24
C ASP A 20 12.30 -12.00 17.14
N PHE A 21 12.96 -13.11 17.53
CA PHE A 21 13.37 -14.11 16.56
C PHE A 21 12.19 -14.75 15.81
N LYS A 22 10.97 -14.73 16.36
CA LYS A 22 9.77 -15.27 15.70
C LYS A 22 9.38 -14.50 14.43
N ILE A 23 9.82 -13.24 14.30
CA ILE A 23 9.61 -12.44 13.08
C ILE A 23 10.25 -13.10 11.87
N ILE A 24 11.35 -13.87 12.08
CA ILE A 24 12.03 -14.60 11.01
C ILE A 24 11.08 -15.58 10.30
N TYR A 25 10.15 -16.22 11.02
CA TYR A 25 9.17 -17.12 10.40
C TYR A 25 8.29 -16.39 9.37
N PHE A 26 7.83 -15.19 9.71
CA PHE A 26 7.03 -14.38 8.78
C PHE A 26 7.87 -13.88 7.60
N MET A 27 9.15 -13.55 7.84
CA MET A 27 10.07 -13.17 6.76
C MET A 27 10.35 -14.33 5.80
N ILE A 28 10.45 -15.56 6.29
CA ILE A 28 10.60 -16.74 5.42
C ILE A 28 9.42 -16.86 4.46
N ILE A 29 8.19 -16.58 4.92
CA ILE A 29 7.00 -16.59 4.07
C ILE A 29 7.13 -15.52 2.96
N VAL A 30 7.58 -14.31 3.31
CA VAL A 30 7.83 -13.23 2.33
C VAL A 30 8.88 -13.66 1.30
N TRP A 31 10.02 -14.17 1.74
CA TRP A 31 11.10 -14.60 0.84
C TRP A 31 10.68 -15.76 -0.05
N PHE A 32 9.94 -16.71 0.50
CA PHE A 32 9.38 -17.82 -0.29
C PHE A 32 8.42 -17.32 -1.36
N TYR A 33 7.53 -16.37 -1.00
CA TYR A 33 6.62 -15.77 -1.98
C TYR A 33 7.38 -14.95 -3.04
N MET A 34 8.40 -14.19 -2.66
CA MET A 34 9.29 -13.50 -3.59
C MET A 34 9.98 -14.47 -4.56
N PHE A 35 10.41 -15.64 -4.07
CA PHE A 35 10.97 -16.68 -4.93
C PHE A 35 9.94 -17.19 -5.94
N LEU A 36 8.70 -17.45 -5.51
CA LEU A 36 7.61 -17.85 -6.43
C LEU A 36 7.35 -16.76 -7.49
N MET A 37 7.29 -15.50 -7.09
CA MET A 37 7.16 -14.36 -8.02
C MET A 37 8.32 -14.30 -9.02
N ALA A 38 9.56 -14.47 -8.56
CA ALA A 38 10.75 -14.47 -9.42
C ALA A 38 10.75 -15.63 -10.43
N LYS A 39 10.04 -16.72 -10.14
CA LYS A 39 9.82 -17.86 -11.04
C LYS A 39 8.50 -17.78 -11.81
N GLU A 40 7.81 -16.65 -11.75
CA GLU A 40 6.47 -16.45 -12.36
C GLU A 40 5.51 -17.59 -11.96
N PHE A 41 5.60 -18.05 -10.70
CA PHE A 41 4.83 -19.16 -10.13
C PHE A 41 4.92 -20.46 -10.94
N PHE A 42 6.02 -20.63 -11.70
CA PHE A 42 6.26 -21.74 -12.64
C PHE A 42 5.23 -21.86 -13.78
N ILE A 43 4.42 -20.83 -14.01
CA ILE A 43 3.36 -20.76 -15.04
C ILE A 43 3.50 -19.52 -15.92
N LYS A 44 4.74 -19.10 -16.20
CA LYS A 44 5.08 -17.85 -16.89
C LYS A 44 4.21 -17.58 -18.14
N GLU A 45 4.13 -18.54 -19.06
CA GLU A 45 3.43 -18.34 -20.33
C GLU A 45 1.91 -18.10 -20.15
N TRP A 46 1.31 -18.76 -19.15
CA TRP A 46 -0.09 -18.58 -18.81
C TRP A 46 -0.34 -17.25 -18.12
N LEU A 47 0.56 -16.89 -17.18
CA LEU A 47 0.42 -15.73 -16.32
C LEU A 47 0.66 -14.42 -17.09
N THR A 48 1.70 -14.35 -17.94
CA THR A 48 2.05 -13.15 -18.72
C THR A 48 1.00 -12.77 -19.77
N LYS A 49 0.20 -13.73 -20.23
CA LYS A 49 -0.94 -13.45 -21.11
C LYS A 49 -2.13 -12.80 -20.39
N ARG A 50 -2.12 -12.75 -19.05
CA ARG A 50 -3.24 -12.29 -18.21
C ARG A 50 -2.79 -11.21 -17.25
N ILE A 51 -2.55 -10.01 -17.76
CA ILE A 51 -1.96 -8.88 -17.01
C ILE A 51 -2.66 -8.60 -15.66
N LEU A 52 -3.98 -8.78 -15.56
CA LEU A 52 -4.71 -8.62 -14.31
C LEU A 52 -4.34 -9.69 -13.28
N ILE A 53 -4.34 -10.96 -13.69
CA ILE A 53 -4.01 -12.06 -12.80
C ILE A 53 -2.53 -11.96 -12.40
N TYR A 54 -1.68 -11.55 -13.35
CA TYR A 54 -0.28 -11.23 -13.08
C TYR A 54 -0.16 -10.18 -11.98
N ALA A 55 -0.84 -9.03 -12.15
CA ALA A 55 -0.83 -7.96 -11.16
C ALA A 55 -1.37 -8.42 -9.81
N LEU A 56 -2.57 -9.02 -9.78
CA LEU A 56 -3.21 -9.46 -8.54
C LEU A 56 -2.36 -10.48 -7.78
N SER A 57 -1.76 -11.47 -8.49
CA SER A 57 -0.88 -12.44 -7.84
C SER A 57 0.39 -11.81 -7.29
N HIS A 58 1.01 -10.87 -8.00
CA HIS A 58 2.24 -10.22 -7.52
C HIS A 58 1.97 -9.28 -6.34
N VAL A 59 0.82 -8.60 -6.32
CA VAL A 59 0.45 -7.67 -5.24
C VAL A 59 0.14 -8.39 -3.92
N VAL A 60 -0.18 -9.69 -3.92
CA VAL A 60 -0.37 -10.48 -2.68
C VAL A 60 0.82 -10.38 -1.72
N ILE A 61 2.04 -10.14 -2.23
CA ILE A 61 3.23 -9.91 -1.40
C ILE A 61 3.02 -8.80 -0.36
N MET A 62 2.19 -7.79 -0.66
CA MET A 62 1.89 -6.69 0.27
C MET A 62 1.18 -7.19 1.54
N ILE A 63 0.36 -8.24 1.44
CA ILE A 63 -0.29 -8.87 2.60
C ILE A 63 0.77 -9.51 3.51
N PHE A 64 1.72 -10.25 2.95
CA PHE A 64 2.79 -10.88 3.73
C PHE A 64 3.75 -9.87 4.35
N ILE A 65 4.09 -8.80 3.63
CA ILE A 65 4.90 -7.69 4.19
C ILE A 65 4.14 -7.03 5.35
N THR A 66 2.84 -6.76 5.19
CA THR A 66 2.01 -6.19 6.26
C THR A 66 1.98 -7.11 7.47
N LEU A 67 1.90 -8.43 7.27
CA LEU A 67 1.95 -9.41 8.36
C LEU A 67 3.27 -9.32 9.15
N VAL A 68 4.41 -9.19 8.48
CA VAL A 68 5.71 -8.97 9.13
C VAL A 68 5.69 -7.68 9.95
N ILE A 69 5.22 -6.58 9.37
CA ILE A 69 5.18 -5.26 10.02
C ILE A 69 4.28 -5.28 11.25
N VAL A 70 3.08 -5.87 11.15
CA VAL A 70 2.13 -5.96 12.27
C VAL A 70 2.72 -6.77 13.41
N ASN A 71 3.33 -7.94 13.11
CA ASN A 71 3.95 -8.75 14.15
C ASN A 71 5.16 -8.03 14.79
N ALA A 72 6.02 -7.40 13.99
CA ALA A 72 7.13 -6.60 14.52
C ALA A 72 6.63 -5.46 15.43
N ALA A 73 5.58 -4.75 15.02
CA ALA A 73 4.98 -3.69 15.83
C ALA A 73 4.40 -4.23 17.15
N GLN A 74 3.74 -5.38 17.15
CA GLN A 74 3.25 -6.01 18.38
C GLN A 74 4.37 -6.32 19.36
N TYR A 75 5.50 -6.87 18.90
CA TYR A 75 6.64 -7.15 19.77
C TYR A 75 7.28 -5.87 20.34
N ILE A 76 7.41 -4.82 19.52
CA ILE A 76 7.92 -3.51 19.96
C ILE A 76 7.00 -2.89 21.03
N VAL A 77 5.68 -3.07 20.91
CA VAL A 77 4.70 -2.49 21.84
C VAL A 77 4.62 -3.22 23.16
N LEU A 78 4.72 -4.53 23.15
CA LEU A 78 4.77 -5.34 24.37
C LEU A 78 6.11 -5.20 25.11
N GLY A 79 7.17 -4.68 24.43
CA GLY A 79 8.41 -4.23 25.02
C GLY A 79 8.32 -2.77 25.50
N GLU A 80 9.27 -2.32 26.33
CA GLU A 80 9.28 -1.00 27.02
C GLU A 80 9.61 0.23 26.13
N ALA A 81 9.34 0.21 24.82
CA ALA A 81 9.65 1.33 23.92
C ALA A 81 8.69 2.51 24.09
N GLU A 82 9.17 3.61 24.65
CA GLU A 82 8.46 4.90 24.79
C GLU A 82 8.59 5.77 23.53
N ASN A 83 8.06 5.37 22.39
CA ASN A 83 8.15 6.14 21.17
C ASN A 83 6.83 6.16 20.36
N ILE A 84 6.82 6.87 19.22
CA ILE A 84 5.68 7.01 18.32
C ILE A 84 5.11 5.65 17.90
N PHE A 85 5.96 4.64 17.69
CA PHE A 85 5.52 3.30 17.30
C PHE A 85 4.70 2.63 18.41
N LYS A 86 5.09 2.81 19.68
CA LYS A 86 4.32 2.32 20.84
C LYS A 86 2.96 2.99 20.94
N PHE A 87 2.87 4.29 20.67
CA PHE A 87 1.58 5.00 20.68
C PHE A 87 0.61 4.46 19.62
N VAL A 88 1.05 4.39 18.35
CA VAL A 88 0.22 3.89 17.23
C VAL A 88 -0.20 2.45 17.49
N ALA A 89 0.72 1.59 17.88
CA ALA A 89 0.46 0.20 18.13
C ALA A 89 -0.42 -0.05 19.36
N LEU A 90 -0.31 0.76 20.44
CA LEU A 90 -1.20 0.67 21.62
C LEU A 90 -2.65 1.06 21.29
N GLN A 91 -2.87 2.04 20.43
CA GLN A 91 -4.22 2.39 19.98
C GLN A 91 -4.85 1.23 19.20
N TRP A 92 -4.07 0.59 18.32
CA TRP A 92 -4.50 -0.62 17.60
C TRP A 92 -4.78 -1.79 18.56
N TYR A 93 -4.00 -1.95 19.62
CA TYR A 93 -4.15 -3.03 20.60
C TYR A 93 -5.37 -2.86 21.54
N ARG A 94 -5.72 -1.62 21.92
CA ARG A 94 -6.81 -1.36 22.89
C ARG A 94 -8.22 -1.47 22.29
N HIS A 95 -8.39 -1.27 20.98
CA HIS A 95 -9.71 -1.12 20.33
C HIS A 95 -10.08 -2.25 19.36
N ASN A 96 -9.94 -3.52 19.75
CA ASN A 96 -10.28 -4.68 18.89
C ASN A 96 -9.41 -4.82 17.65
N ILE A 97 -8.15 -5.09 17.84
CA ILE A 97 -7.12 -5.30 16.82
C ILE A 97 -7.59 -6.16 15.64
N ASP A 98 -8.28 -7.26 15.90
CA ASP A 98 -8.63 -8.23 14.86
C ASP A 98 -9.50 -7.61 13.76
N ILE A 99 -10.45 -6.76 14.12
CA ILE A 99 -11.33 -6.08 13.17
C ILE A 99 -10.62 -4.93 12.47
N ALA A 100 -9.80 -4.15 13.20
CA ALA A 100 -9.05 -3.03 12.63
C ALA A 100 -7.92 -3.47 11.67
N LEU A 101 -7.43 -4.69 11.79
CA LEU A 101 -6.44 -5.25 10.86
C LEU A 101 -7.00 -5.50 9.47
N ILE A 102 -8.30 -5.82 9.33
CA ILE A 102 -8.93 -6.06 8.03
C ILE A 102 -8.78 -4.85 7.09
N PRO A 103 -9.15 -3.62 7.48
CA PRO A 103 -8.89 -2.43 6.67
C PRO A 103 -7.42 -2.24 6.32
N LEU A 104 -6.49 -2.49 7.24
CA LEU A 104 -5.06 -2.34 7.01
C LEU A 104 -4.53 -3.30 5.94
N PHE A 105 -4.83 -4.59 6.06
CA PHE A 105 -4.42 -5.59 5.08
C PHE A 105 -5.03 -5.32 3.71
N THR A 106 -6.33 -4.98 3.69
CA THR A 106 -7.05 -4.67 2.46
C THR A 106 -6.49 -3.41 1.81
N LEU A 107 -6.23 -2.34 2.59
CA LEU A 107 -5.63 -1.11 2.10
C LEU A 107 -4.25 -1.36 1.46
N ASN A 108 -3.36 -2.08 2.14
CA ASN A 108 -2.04 -2.36 1.61
C ASN A 108 -2.08 -3.21 0.33
N TYR A 109 -3.01 -4.17 0.26
CA TYR A 109 -3.24 -4.94 -0.97
C TYR A 109 -3.72 -4.04 -2.12
N LEU A 110 -4.70 -3.17 -1.87
CA LEU A 110 -5.21 -2.22 -2.88
C LEU A 110 -4.15 -1.18 -3.27
N ASN A 111 -3.35 -0.68 -2.32
CA ASN A 111 -2.22 0.19 -2.61
C ASN A 111 -1.26 -0.42 -3.64
N GLY A 112 -0.98 -1.71 -3.56
CA GLY A 112 -0.22 -2.42 -4.57
C GLY A 112 -0.90 -2.44 -5.93
N ILE A 113 -2.21 -2.62 -5.99
CA ILE A 113 -3.00 -2.56 -7.23
C ILE A 113 -2.99 -1.14 -7.81
N VAL A 114 -3.19 -0.13 -6.96
CA VAL A 114 -3.13 1.29 -7.35
C VAL A 114 -1.78 1.64 -7.96
N LEU A 115 -0.68 1.19 -7.32
CA LEU A 115 0.67 1.41 -7.84
C LEU A 115 0.86 0.75 -9.21
N GLU A 116 0.42 -0.49 -9.36
CA GLU A 116 0.57 -1.26 -10.61
C GLU A 116 -0.24 -0.64 -11.75
N ILE A 117 -1.51 -0.28 -11.51
CA ILE A 117 -2.35 0.36 -12.53
C ILE A 117 -1.85 1.77 -12.83
N GLY A 118 -1.50 2.55 -11.79
CA GLY A 118 -1.02 3.91 -11.96
C GLY A 118 0.24 3.99 -12.81
N ARG A 119 1.22 3.13 -12.54
CA ARG A 119 2.48 3.03 -13.28
C ARG A 119 2.27 2.63 -14.74
N LYS A 120 1.27 1.80 -15.03
CA LYS A 120 0.96 1.30 -16.37
C LYS A 120 -0.26 1.99 -17.03
N THR A 121 -0.59 3.20 -16.59
CA THR A 121 -1.61 4.04 -17.24
C THR A 121 -0.92 5.18 -17.96
N ARG A 122 -0.95 5.15 -19.29
CA ARG A 122 -0.20 6.07 -20.16
C ARG A 122 -1.14 6.74 -21.18
N ARG A 123 -0.68 7.81 -21.80
CA ARG A 123 -1.29 8.39 -23.02
C ARG A 123 -0.89 7.55 -24.21
N ALA A 124 -1.65 7.63 -25.31
CA ALA A 124 -1.39 6.86 -26.53
C ALA A 124 0.00 7.20 -27.15
N ASP A 125 0.44 8.44 -27.02
CA ASP A 125 1.74 8.92 -27.51
C ASP A 125 2.93 8.58 -26.57
N GLU A 126 2.64 8.09 -25.36
CA GLU A 126 3.64 7.66 -24.36
C GLU A 126 3.74 6.12 -24.28
N GLU A 127 2.97 5.40 -25.10
CA GLU A 127 2.95 3.94 -25.11
C GLU A 127 4.18 3.36 -25.81
N GLU A 128 4.95 2.57 -25.11
CA GLU A 128 6.13 1.91 -25.67
C GLU A 128 5.75 0.66 -26.46
N HIS A 129 6.52 0.38 -27.53
CA HIS A 129 6.30 -0.82 -28.33
C HIS A 129 6.68 -2.07 -27.53
N GLY A 130 5.79 -3.08 -27.57
CA GLY A 130 6.00 -4.35 -26.83
C GLY A 130 5.63 -4.32 -25.35
N VAL A 131 5.33 -3.15 -24.77
CA VAL A 131 4.89 -3.02 -23.37
C VAL A 131 3.36 -3.08 -23.29
N GLN A 132 2.84 -3.96 -22.43
CA GLN A 132 1.41 -4.02 -22.12
C GLN A 132 1.07 -3.03 -21.00
N THR A 133 0.11 -2.14 -21.28
CA THR A 133 -0.40 -1.15 -20.35
C THR A 133 -1.90 -1.30 -20.15
N TYR A 134 -2.42 -0.81 -19.04
CA TYR A 134 -3.88 -0.82 -18.81
C TYR A 134 -4.61 0.15 -19.72
N SER A 135 -3.94 1.22 -20.16
CA SER A 135 -4.48 2.14 -21.17
C SER A 135 -4.70 1.45 -22.51
N LYS A 136 -3.78 0.55 -22.94
CA LYS A 136 -3.97 -0.27 -24.16
C LYS A 136 -5.10 -1.28 -24.02
N LEU A 137 -5.18 -1.95 -22.85
CA LEU A 137 -6.16 -3.02 -22.64
C LEU A 137 -7.58 -2.52 -22.46
N TRP A 138 -7.76 -1.50 -21.65
CA TRP A 138 -9.08 -1.01 -21.23
C TRP A 138 -9.47 0.32 -21.87
N GLY A 139 -8.50 0.98 -22.49
CA GLY A 139 -8.59 2.37 -22.88
C GLY A 139 -8.28 3.34 -21.74
N LYS A 140 -7.70 4.47 -22.07
CA LYS A 140 -7.29 5.54 -21.15
C LYS A 140 -8.39 5.93 -20.15
N LYS A 141 -9.65 6.07 -20.63
CA LYS A 141 -10.78 6.48 -19.80
C LYS A 141 -11.12 5.46 -18.71
N LYS A 142 -11.21 4.18 -19.08
CA LYS A 142 -11.52 3.12 -18.11
C LYS A 142 -10.42 2.96 -17.07
N ALA A 143 -9.14 3.01 -17.47
CA ALA A 143 -8.02 2.93 -16.54
C ALA A 143 -8.05 4.05 -15.51
N ALA A 144 -8.27 5.30 -15.92
CA ALA A 144 -8.38 6.44 -15.01
C ALA A 144 -9.61 6.36 -14.09
N VAL A 145 -10.75 5.88 -14.60
CA VAL A 145 -11.96 5.68 -13.77
C VAL A 145 -11.74 4.59 -12.73
N ILE A 146 -11.12 3.47 -13.10
CA ILE A 146 -10.81 2.38 -12.17
C ILE A 146 -9.86 2.89 -11.06
N LEU A 147 -8.81 3.66 -11.40
CA LEU A 147 -7.94 4.28 -10.40
C LEU A 147 -8.71 5.22 -9.46
N SER A 148 -9.58 6.08 -10.00
CA SER A 148 -10.39 6.98 -9.18
C SER A 148 -11.32 6.23 -8.23
N LEU A 149 -11.91 5.12 -8.68
CA LEU A 149 -12.73 4.26 -7.84
C LEU A 149 -11.90 3.57 -6.74
N LEU A 150 -10.69 3.11 -7.07
CA LEU A 150 -9.79 2.52 -6.08
C LEU A 150 -9.41 3.55 -5.01
N PHE A 151 -9.06 4.79 -5.37
CA PHE A 151 -8.81 5.87 -4.40
C PHE A 151 -10.00 6.09 -3.48
N ALA A 152 -11.23 6.10 -4.02
CA ALA A 152 -12.43 6.27 -3.22
C ALA A 152 -12.65 5.07 -2.26
N VAL A 153 -12.46 3.83 -2.74
CA VAL A 153 -12.57 2.63 -1.89
C VAL A 153 -11.53 2.65 -0.77
N GLU A 154 -10.29 3.00 -1.09
CA GLU A 154 -9.21 3.12 -0.09
C GLU A 154 -9.50 4.22 0.93
N TYR A 155 -10.05 5.36 0.50
CA TYR A 155 -10.52 6.40 1.42
C TYR A 155 -11.52 5.85 2.43
N PHE A 156 -12.55 5.11 1.97
CA PHE A 156 -13.53 4.50 2.87
C PHE A 156 -12.91 3.46 3.81
N LEU A 157 -11.93 2.68 3.34
CA LEU A 157 -11.21 1.73 4.18
C LEU A 157 -10.40 2.43 5.27
N VAL A 158 -9.76 3.56 4.94
CA VAL A 158 -9.03 4.36 5.94
C VAL A 158 -10.01 4.94 6.98
N ILE A 159 -11.14 5.51 6.54
CA ILE A 159 -12.18 6.01 7.46
C ILE A 159 -12.70 4.88 8.36
N LEU A 160 -12.96 3.72 7.79
CA LEU A 160 -13.38 2.55 8.56
C LEU A 160 -12.32 2.13 9.60
N GLY A 161 -11.06 2.03 9.20
CA GLY A 161 -9.96 1.73 10.13
C GLY A 161 -9.82 2.77 11.24
N LEU A 162 -9.90 4.06 10.89
CA LEU A 162 -9.85 5.16 11.85
C LEU A 162 -11.01 5.15 12.84
N SER A 163 -12.23 4.81 12.40
CA SER A 163 -13.39 4.76 13.27
C SER A 163 -13.26 3.67 14.36
N TYR A 164 -12.52 2.60 14.08
CA TYR A 164 -12.22 1.56 15.07
C TYR A 164 -11.08 1.90 16.02
N THR A 165 -10.14 2.76 15.59
CA THR A 165 -8.90 3.01 16.33
C THR A 165 -8.86 4.37 17.01
N TYR A 166 -9.53 5.39 16.46
CA TYR A 166 -9.40 6.79 16.86
C TYR A 166 -10.75 7.52 16.91
N GLU A 167 -11.69 7.08 17.74
CA GLU A 167 -13.06 7.61 17.83
C GLU A 167 -13.17 9.14 17.86
N LYS A 168 -12.22 9.82 18.52
CA LYS A 168 -12.27 11.27 18.70
C LYS A 168 -11.70 12.08 17.52
N TYR A 169 -10.71 11.51 16.79
CA TYR A 169 -9.91 12.28 15.80
C TYR A 169 -10.10 11.80 14.37
N PHE A 170 -10.92 10.77 14.15
CA PHE A 170 -11.11 10.20 12.81
C PHE A 170 -11.71 11.19 11.82
N LEU A 171 -12.60 12.09 12.27
CA LEU A 171 -13.24 13.10 11.40
C LEU A 171 -12.22 14.08 10.82
N PHE A 172 -11.30 14.57 11.65
CA PHE A 172 -10.28 15.51 11.16
C PHE A 172 -9.33 14.84 10.16
N SER A 173 -8.83 13.66 10.50
CA SER A 173 -7.98 12.87 9.59
C SER A 173 -8.72 12.53 8.29
N GLY A 174 -10.01 12.20 8.40
CA GLY A 174 -10.88 11.95 7.26
C GLY A 174 -11.07 13.17 6.36
N LEU A 175 -11.23 14.37 6.92
CA LEU A 175 -11.34 15.61 6.15
C LEU A 175 -10.05 15.92 5.38
N VAL A 176 -8.89 15.77 6.01
CA VAL A 176 -7.59 15.96 5.33
C VAL A 176 -7.45 14.99 4.16
N LEU A 177 -7.75 13.71 4.37
CA LEU A 177 -7.70 12.72 3.30
C LEU A 177 -8.74 12.96 2.20
N LEU A 178 -9.90 13.48 2.54
CA LEU A 178 -10.93 13.86 1.55
C LEU A 178 -10.42 14.94 0.60
N ILE A 179 -9.71 15.93 1.12
CA ILE A 179 -9.09 16.99 0.29
C ILE A 179 -8.08 16.33 -0.67
N ILE A 180 -7.24 15.43 -0.19
CA ILE A 180 -6.24 14.72 -1.02
C ILE A 180 -6.94 13.84 -2.06
N LEU A 181 -8.04 13.17 -1.73
CA LEU A 181 -8.86 12.41 -2.67
C LEU A 181 -9.40 13.31 -3.80
N ILE A 182 -9.98 14.47 -3.44
CA ILE A 182 -10.51 15.43 -4.41
C ILE A 182 -9.39 15.91 -5.36
N ILE A 183 -8.22 16.23 -4.82
CA ILE A 183 -7.05 16.63 -5.61
C ILE A 183 -6.62 15.49 -6.54
N SER A 184 -6.56 14.26 -6.05
CA SER A 184 -6.18 13.10 -6.85
C SER A 184 -7.15 12.85 -8.01
N ILE A 185 -8.47 12.92 -7.74
CA ILE A 185 -9.51 12.80 -8.77
C ILE A 185 -9.42 13.95 -9.78
N TYR A 186 -9.15 15.17 -9.33
CA TYR A 186 -8.95 16.32 -10.22
C TYR A 186 -7.82 16.07 -11.22
N PHE A 187 -6.67 15.52 -10.78
CA PHE A 187 -5.58 15.15 -11.67
C PHE A 187 -5.98 14.02 -12.66
N MET A 188 -6.79 13.06 -12.22
CA MET A 188 -7.32 12.03 -13.13
C MET A 188 -8.22 12.64 -14.22
N ILE A 189 -9.08 13.61 -13.87
CA ILE A 189 -9.92 14.33 -14.84
C ILE A 189 -9.06 15.12 -15.82
N LYS A 190 -8.04 15.83 -15.34
CA LYS A 190 -7.09 16.56 -16.21
C LYS A 190 -6.34 15.62 -17.16
N PHE A 191 -5.89 14.47 -16.66
CA PHE A 191 -5.26 13.45 -17.50
C PHE A 191 -6.19 13.01 -18.63
N LEU A 192 -7.48 12.83 -18.35
CA LEU A 192 -8.48 12.46 -19.37
C LEU A 192 -8.64 13.48 -20.48
N LYS A 193 -8.52 14.78 -20.16
CA LYS A 193 -8.58 15.88 -21.12
C LYS A 193 -7.33 16.05 -22.00
N LYS A 194 -6.36 15.16 -21.90
CA LYS A 194 -5.06 15.17 -22.59
C LYS A 194 -4.08 16.27 -22.17
N ASP A 195 -4.34 16.97 -21.08
CA ASP A 195 -3.47 18.06 -20.60
C ASP A 195 -2.26 17.56 -19.80
N LEU A 196 -2.30 16.30 -19.33
CA LEU A 196 -1.27 15.73 -18.45
C LEU A 196 -0.71 14.42 -18.98
N SER A 197 0.58 14.17 -18.68
CA SER A 197 1.26 12.91 -19.03
C SER A 197 0.91 11.76 -18.07
N GLY A 198 1.11 10.51 -18.51
CA GLY A 198 0.96 9.31 -17.69
C GLY A 198 1.89 9.29 -16.48
N LYS A 199 3.04 9.98 -16.52
CA LYS A 199 3.92 10.15 -15.35
C LYS A 199 3.22 10.84 -14.18
N ILE A 200 2.28 11.75 -14.46
CA ILE A 200 1.50 12.41 -13.41
C ILE A 200 0.52 11.42 -12.78
N VAL A 201 -0.09 10.53 -13.57
CA VAL A 201 -0.94 9.46 -13.04
C VAL A 201 -0.15 8.57 -12.07
N GLU A 202 1.07 8.17 -12.46
CA GLU A 202 1.99 7.41 -11.61
C GLU A 202 2.33 8.17 -10.31
N SER A 203 2.69 9.46 -10.42
CA SER A 203 3.02 10.29 -9.26
C SER A 203 1.83 10.50 -8.33
N VAL A 204 0.64 10.76 -8.86
CA VAL A 204 -0.59 10.92 -8.07
C VAL A 204 -0.94 9.60 -7.37
N SER A 205 -0.80 8.46 -8.05
CA SER A 205 -1.01 7.14 -7.44
C SER A 205 -0.01 6.89 -6.30
N GLY A 206 1.27 7.20 -6.50
CA GLY A 206 2.30 7.08 -5.45
C GLY A 206 2.04 8.00 -4.26
N LEU A 207 1.68 9.27 -4.49
CA LEU A 207 1.32 10.20 -3.42
C LEU A 207 0.07 9.75 -2.67
N TRP A 208 -0.94 9.27 -3.38
CA TRP A 208 -2.15 8.73 -2.76
C TRP A 208 -1.82 7.57 -1.80
N ILE A 209 -0.98 6.62 -2.21
CA ILE A 209 -0.52 5.50 -1.38
C ILE A 209 0.15 6.00 -0.10
N VAL A 210 1.02 7.00 -0.20
CA VAL A 210 1.69 7.57 0.97
C VAL A 210 0.67 8.20 1.92
N PHE A 211 -0.23 9.04 1.41
CA PHE A 211 -1.21 9.73 2.25
C PHE A 211 -2.27 8.81 2.83
N SER A 212 -2.75 7.81 2.09
CA SER A 212 -3.71 6.82 2.62
C SER A 212 -3.08 5.98 3.74
N SER A 213 -1.82 5.56 3.58
CA SER A 213 -1.08 4.83 4.62
C SER A 213 -0.77 5.71 5.84
N MET A 214 -0.33 6.96 5.64
CA MET A 214 -0.14 7.92 6.73
C MET A 214 -1.44 8.26 7.44
N GLY A 215 -2.56 8.32 6.69
CA GLY A 215 -3.89 8.58 7.20
C GLY A 215 -4.32 7.58 8.27
N LEU A 216 -4.00 6.31 8.07
CA LEU A 216 -4.34 5.26 9.03
C LEU A 216 -3.47 5.27 10.29
N GLY A 217 -2.22 5.75 10.21
CA GLY A 217 -1.24 5.67 11.29
C GLY A 217 -0.81 7.02 11.84
N LEU A 218 -0.05 7.79 11.06
CA LEU A 218 0.65 8.99 11.52
C LEU A 218 -0.26 10.21 11.69
N LEU A 219 -1.24 10.40 10.82
CA LEU A 219 -2.10 11.59 10.82
C LEU A 219 -2.88 11.74 12.12
N PRO A 220 -3.54 10.69 12.66
CA PRO A 220 -4.20 10.77 13.97
C PRO A 220 -3.23 11.11 15.12
N TYR A 221 -1.99 10.62 15.05
CA TYR A 221 -0.98 10.94 16.05
C TYR A 221 -0.61 12.43 16.06
N PHE A 222 -0.41 13.03 14.87
CA PHE A 222 -0.13 14.47 14.77
C PHE A 222 -1.31 15.31 15.26
N VAL A 223 -2.53 14.93 14.90
CA VAL A 223 -3.74 15.62 15.39
C VAL A 223 -3.84 15.56 16.91
N PHE A 224 -3.57 14.40 17.50
CA PHE A 224 -3.53 14.24 18.96
C PHE A 224 -2.48 15.12 19.62
N SER A 225 -1.29 15.25 19.03
CA SER A 225 -0.20 16.07 19.57
C SER A 225 -0.45 17.58 19.48
N LEU A 226 -1.28 18.02 18.53
CA LEU A 226 -1.63 19.45 18.35
C LEU A 226 -2.79 19.91 19.25
N ILE A 227 -3.63 18.99 19.76
CA ILE A 227 -4.81 19.29 20.57
C ILE A 227 -4.52 19.16 22.06
N LYS A 228 -3.36 18.62 22.42
CA LYS A 228 -2.84 18.64 23.81
C LYS A 228 -2.18 19.96 24.13
#